data_383bf6565659b250bc656b133862a98d
#
_entry.id   383bf6565659b250bc656b133862a98d
#
_cell.length_a   1.000
_cell.length_b   1.000
_cell.length_c   1.000
_cell.angle_alpha   90.00
_cell.angle_beta   90.00
_cell.angle_gamma   90.00
#
_symmetry.space_group_name_H-M   'P 1'
#
loop_
_entity.id
_entity.type
_entity.pdbx_description
1 polymer ?
#
loop_
_entity_poly.entity_id
_entity_poly.type
_entity_poly.pdbx_seq_one_letter_code
_entity_poly.pdbx_strand_id
1 'polypeptide(L)'
;MSENSFHRSDRPRQRVVITGMGAITPIGIGVEAFWDALVAGRSGAARIAAFDPAAFPTQIACEVKNFDPNSVADKKEARRLDRALLFALGASAEAIKSAGVDPTKVNGDRCGVVIGSGIGGIDTFEKQLHILFDQGPGRVSPFFIPMMIIDMSAGLVSMKYGFKGPNFATVSACATSGHAIADAVRLIERGDADLMVTGGAEATITPAALAGFCSARAMSTRNDEPERASRPFDVNRDGFVMGEGAGIVILESLEHAVKRGAPIIAEFLGAGMSGDAYHLTAPSPHGEGAARAMKTAIADADLTPADVDFINTHGTSTDLGDICETEAIHSVFGEHAGKVVCNSTKSMIGHLLGAAGGVELITCLKTIQTGTIHPTINLENQDPKCDLNYTPNTAVKRPVRVALSNSFGFGGHNVTLAVGAYQRNGGR
;
A
#
# COMPACT_ATOMS: atom_id res chain seq x y z
N MET A 1 38.85 22.66 29.09
CA MET A 1 38.10 21.53 28.52
C MET A 1 37.04 22.12 27.59
N SER A 2 37.25 22.06 26.27
CA SER A 2 36.28 22.58 25.30
C SER A 2 35.08 21.69 25.28
N GLU A 3 33.90 22.21 25.63
CA GLU A 3 32.62 21.55 25.41
C GLU A 3 32.45 21.33 23.89
N ASN A 4 32.74 20.12 23.44
CA ASN A 4 32.29 19.65 22.13
C ASN A 4 30.78 19.50 22.18
N SER A 5 30.05 20.59 21.98
CA SER A 5 28.62 20.52 21.72
C SER A 5 28.43 19.88 20.34
N PHE A 6 27.99 18.62 20.34
CA PHE A 6 27.46 17.98 19.12
C PHE A 6 26.19 18.71 18.73
N HIS A 7 26.29 19.76 17.94
CA HIS A 7 25.12 20.39 17.33
C HIS A 7 24.61 19.48 16.23
N ARG A 8 23.47 18.84 16.46
CA ARG A 8 22.64 18.32 15.37
C ARG A 8 22.39 19.50 14.44
N SER A 9 22.77 19.39 13.16
CA SER A 9 22.56 20.48 12.20
C SER A 9 21.07 20.85 12.19
N ASP A 10 20.73 22.11 12.43
CA ASP A 10 19.39 22.69 12.26
C ASP A 10 19.05 22.81 10.76
N ARG A 11 19.25 21.73 9.98
CA ARG A 11 18.84 21.73 8.58
C ARG A 11 17.31 21.64 8.53
N PRO A 12 16.65 22.60 7.85
CA PRO A 12 15.22 22.49 7.64
C PRO A 12 14.91 21.20 6.87
N ARG A 13 13.80 20.54 7.20
CA ARG A 13 13.33 19.37 6.45
C ARG A 13 13.16 19.74 4.99
N GLN A 14 13.66 18.88 4.09
CA GLN A 14 13.44 19.06 2.65
C GLN A 14 11.97 18.72 2.33
N ARG A 15 11.35 19.51 1.46
CA ARG A 15 10.05 19.18 0.91
C ARG A 15 10.17 17.96 0.01
N VAL A 16 9.22 17.03 0.11
CA VAL A 16 9.20 15.78 -0.65
C VAL A 16 8.02 15.78 -1.61
N VAL A 17 8.28 15.44 -2.85
CA VAL A 17 7.26 15.37 -3.91
C VAL A 17 7.21 13.97 -4.51
N ILE A 18 6.03 13.60 -5.00
CA ILE A 18 5.81 12.36 -5.74
C ILE A 18 5.90 12.68 -7.23
N THR A 19 6.78 11.97 -7.94
CA THR A 19 7.06 12.23 -9.35
C THR A 19 6.70 11.07 -10.28
N GLY A 20 6.47 9.87 -9.73
CA GLY A 20 6.08 8.70 -10.51
C GLY A 20 5.27 7.71 -9.71
N MET A 21 4.48 6.91 -10.42
CA MET A 21 3.62 5.87 -9.88
C MET A 21 3.66 4.62 -10.76
N GLY A 22 3.51 3.45 -10.16
CA GLY A 22 3.34 2.19 -10.86
C GLY A 22 2.51 1.22 -10.06
N ALA A 23 1.60 0.50 -10.72
CA ALA A 23 0.63 -0.38 -10.08
C ALA A 23 0.46 -1.69 -10.82
N ILE A 24 0.42 -2.78 -10.05
CA ILE A 24 -0.04 -4.10 -10.52
C ILE A 24 -1.14 -4.52 -9.58
N THR A 25 -2.35 -4.68 -10.09
CA THR A 25 -3.54 -4.96 -9.27
C THR A 25 -4.47 -5.98 -9.94
N PRO A 26 -5.38 -6.60 -9.20
CA PRO A 26 -6.35 -7.56 -9.75
C PRO A 26 -7.25 -7.00 -10.85
N ILE A 27 -7.46 -5.68 -10.90
CA ILE A 27 -8.35 -5.01 -11.85
C ILE A 27 -7.64 -4.20 -12.94
N GLY A 28 -6.29 -4.16 -12.89
CA GLY A 28 -5.49 -3.47 -13.90
C GLY A 28 -4.00 -3.58 -13.66
N ILE A 29 -3.24 -3.77 -14.74
CA ILE A 29 -1.78 -3.67 -14.78
C ILE A 29 -1.46 -2.31 -15.36
N GLY A 30 -0.75 -1.50 -14.59
CA GLY A 30 -0.50 -0.09 -14.87
C GLY A 30 -1.53 0.83 -14.21
N VAL A 31 -1.07 2.04 -13.83
CA VAL A 31 -1.83 3.02 -13.04
C VAL A 31 -3.12 3.45 -13.74
N GLU A 32 -3.08 3.70 -15.05
CA GLU A 32 -4.26 4.18 -15.77
C GLU A 32 -5.34 3.09 -15.90
N ALA A 33 -4.95 1.84 -16.24
CA ALA A 33 -5.89 0.73 -16.32
C ALA A 33 -6.52 0.42 -14.94
N PHE A 34 -5.73 0.50 -13.90
CA PHE A 34 -6.20 0.37 -12.52
C PHE A 34 -7.19 1.48 -12.16
N TRP A 35 -6.87 2.74 -12.47
CA TRP A 35 -7.71 3.88 -12.16
C TRP A 35 -9.07 3.85 -12.89
N ASP A 36 -9.05 3.53 -14.18
CA ASP A 36 -10.27 3.41 -14.99
C ASP A 36 -11.19 2.31 -14.44
N ALA A 37 -10.61 1.19 -14.02
CA ALA A 37 -11.37 0.10 -13.40
C ALA A 37 -11.96 0.49 -12.04
N LEU A 38 -11.21 1.24 -11.20
CA LEU A 38 -11.69 1.78 -9.92
C LEU A 38 -12.88 2.72 -10.11
N VAL A 39 -12.76 3.69 -11.02
CA VAL A 39 -13.84 4.66 -11.29
C VAL A 39 -15.08 3.97 -11.85
N ALA A 40 -14.89 2.90 -12.62
CA ALA A 40 -15.97 2.09 -13.16
C ALA A 40 -16.60 1.10 -12.14
N GLY A 41 -16.07 1.02 -10.92
CA GLY A 41 -16.58 0.13 -9.88
C GLY A 41 -16.39 -1.37 -10.20
N ARG A 42 -15.29 -1.76 -10.88
CA ARG A 42 -15.05 -3.16 -11.25
C ARG A 42 -14.49 -3.96 -10.08
N SER A 43 -15.08 -5.12 -9.79
CA SER A 43 -14.52 -6.07 -8.82
C SER A 43 -13.49 -6.97 -9.47
N GLY A 44 -12.37 -7.23 -8.76
CA GLY A 44 -11.36 -8.22 -9.13
C GLY A 44 -11.55 -9.57 -8.45
N ALA A 45 -12.55 -9.69 -7.55
CA ALA A 45 -12.79 -10.90 -6.80
C ALA A 45 -13.39 -12.00 -7.69
N ALA A 46 -12.84 -13.19 -7.57
CA ALA A 46 -13.28 -14.37 -8.31
C ALA A 46 -12.95 -15.64 -7.50
N ARG A 47 -13.44 -16.79 -7.96
CA ARG A 47 -12.95 -18.07 -7.44
C ARG A 47 -11.45 -18.19 -7.71
N ILE A 48 -10.68 -18.65 -6.73
CA ILE A 48 -9.24 -18.85 -6.83
C ILE A 48 -8.93 -19.80 -8.00
N ALA A 49 -8.01 -19.38 -8.87
CA ALA A 49 -7.54 -20.14 -10.02
C ALA A 49 -6.10 -20.67 -9.85
N ALA A 50 -5.31 -20.10 -8.95
CA ALA A 50 -3.92 -20.51 -8.70
C ALA A 50 -3.78 -21.94 -8.18
N PHE A 51 -4.81 -22.44 -7.46
CA PHE A 51 -4.90 -23.81 -6.95
C PHE A 51 -6.37 -24.21 -6.75
N ASP A 52 -6.65 -25.49 -6.47
CA ASP A 52 -8.02 -25.93 -6.15
C ASP A 52 -8.42 -25.53 -4.72
N PRO A 53 -9.34 -24.59 -4.54
CA PRO A 53 -9.75 -24.12 -3.22
C PRO A 53 -10.89 -24.93 -2.60
N ALA A 54 -11.34 -26.03 -3.20
CA ALA A 54 -12.58 -26.73 -2.79
C ALA A 54 -12.57 -27.20 -1.33
N ALA A 55 -11.40 -27.49 -0.76
CA ALA A 55 -11.29 -27.93 0.63
C ALA A 55 -11.26 -26.76 1.66
N PHE A 56 -11.25 -25.51 1.21
CA PHE A 56 -11.14 -24.34 2.08
C PHE A 56 -12.50 -23.70 2.34
N PRO A 57 -12.71 -23.13 3.55
CA PRO A 57 -13.92 -22.33 3.83
C PRO A 57 -14.07 -21.14 2.89
N THR A 58 -12.98 -20.42 2.61
CA THR A 58 -12.89 -19.35 1.62
C THR A 58 -12.32 -19.90 0.32
N GLN A 59 -13.00 -19.66 -0.80
CA GLN A 59 -12.63 -20.16 -2.12
C GLN A 59 -12.41 -19.04 -3.13
N ILE A 60 -12.36 -17.80 -2.66
CA ILE A 60 -12.30 -16.57 -3.46
C ILE A 60 -11.10 -15.72 -3.12
N ALA A 61 -10.59 -15.01 -4.12
CA ALA A 61 -9.52 -14.03 -3.97
C ALA A 61 -9.53 -13.02 -5.13
N CYS A 62 -8.77 -11.95 -4.98
CA CYS A 62 -8.49 -10.97 -6.02
C CYS A 62 -7.10 -11.25 -6.60
N GLU A 63 -7.02 -12.13 -7.59
CA GLU A 63 -5.78 -12.52 -8.28
C GLU A 63 -5.42 -11.51 -9.38
N VAL A 64 -4.14 -11.22 -9.53
CA VAL A 64 -3.63 -10.47 -10.68
C VAL A 64 -3.65 -11.37 -11.92
N LYS A 65 -4.42 -10.96 -12.92
CA LYS A 65 -4.60 -11.69 -14.19
C LYS A 65 -3.70 -11.11 -15.29
N ASN A 66 -3.24 -11.97 -16.21
CA ASN A 66 -2.52 -11.57 -17.43
C ASN A 66 -1.19 -10.81 -17.20
N PHE A 67 -0.56 -10.95 -16.05
CA PHE A 67 0.78 -10.43 -15.82
C PHE A 67 1.80 -11.33 -16.53
N ASP A 68 2.59 -10.75 -17.45
CA ASP A 68 3.69 -11.45 -18.10
C ASP A 68 5.00 -11.25 -17.34
N PRO A 69 5.52 -12.28 -16.66
CA PRO A 69 6.81 -12.20 -15.97
C PRO A 69 7.99 -11.81 -16.88
N ASN A 70 7.91 -12.14 -18.18
CA ASN A 70 8.98 -11.83 -19.13
C ASN A 70 9.01 -10.34 -19.52
N SER A 71 8.01 -9.57 -19.16
CA SER A 71 8.04 -8.10 -19.35
C SER A 71 9.04 -7.41 -18.39
N VAL A 72 9.43 -8.06 -17.30
CA VAL A 72 10.25 -7.46 -16.23
C VAL A 72 11.59 -8.17 -15.98
N ALA A 73 11.72 -9.44 -16.37
CA ALA A 73 12.91 -10.27 -16.22
C ALA A 73 13.03 -11.21 -17.43
N ASP A 74 14.22 -11.70 -17.74
CA ASP A 74 14.33 -12.76 -18.75
C ASP A 74 13.70 -14.08 -18.28
N LYS A 75 13.39 -14.98 -19.24
CA LYS A 75 12.68 -16.24 -18.94
C LYS A 75 13.41 -17.13 -17.91
N LYS A 76 14.72 -17.08 -17.84
CA LYS A 76 15.52 -17.85 -16.90
C LYS A 76 15.49 -17.20 -15.51
N GLU A 77 15.58 -15.89 -15.47
CA GLU A 77 15.49 -15.09 -14.25
C GLU A 77 14.09 -15.15 -13.66
N ALA A 78 13.05 -14.92 -14.46
CA ALA A 78 11.66 -14.94 -14.03
C ALA A 78 11.26 -16.26 -13.32
N ARG A 79 11.81 -17.39 -13.74
CA ARG A 79 11.61 -18.71 -13.10
C ARG A 79 12.29 -18.85 -11.74
N ARG A 80 13.18 -17.93 -11.38
CA ARG A 80 13.97 -17.92 -10.15
C ARG A 80 13.53 -16.82 -9.20
N LEU A 81 12.43 -16.12 -9.52
CA LEU A 81 11.87 -15.07 -8.69
C LEU A 81 10.51 -15.49 -8.18
N ASP A 82 10.23 -15.15 -6.92
CA ASP A 82 8.89 -15.25 -6.37
C ASP A 82 7.96 -14.25 -7.09
N ARG A 83 6.67 -14.55 -7.12
CA ARG A 83 5.67 -13.72 -7.77
C ARG A 83 5.63 -12.30 -7.21
N ALA A 84 5.81 -12.12 -5.89
CA ALA A 84 5.88 -10.81 -5.27
C ALA A 84 7.06 -9.97 -5.78
N LEU A 85 8.23 -10.60 -6.00
CA LEU A 85 9.41 -9.95 -6.55
C LEU A 85 9.19 -9.47 -7.99
N LEU A 86 8.47 -10.27 -8.78
CA LEU A 86 8.11 -9.91 -10.16
C LEU A 86 7.14 -8.72 -10.18
N PHE A 87 6.18 -8.68 -9.27
CA PHE A 87 5.28 -7.53 -9.12
C PHE A 87 6.02 -6.27 -8.70
N ALA A 88 6.95 -6.37 -7.74
CA ALA A 88 7.80 -5.26 -7.32
C ALA A 88 8.60 -4.68 -8.49
N LEU A 89 9.23 -5.54 -9.30
CA LEU A 89 9.98 -5.13 -10.50
C LEU A 89 9.08 -4.46 -11.54
N GLY A 90 7.88 -5.01 -11.78
CA GLY A 90 6.94 -4.47 -12.77
C GLY A 90 6.40 -3.10 -12.39
N ALA A 91 5.90 -2.96 -11.16
CA ALA A 91 5.41 -1.68 -10.67
C ALA A 91 6.53 -0.63 -10.56
N SER A 92 7.76 -1.03 -10.16
CA SER A 92 8.91 -0.13 -10.13
C SER A 92 9.31 0.34 -11.52
N ALA A 93 9.24 -0.53 -12.53
CA ALA A 93 9.55 -0.15 -13.92
C ALA A 93 8.58 0.92 -14.45
N GLU A 94 7.28 0.77 -14.16
CA GLU A 94 6.28 1.77 -14.51
C GLU A 94 6.51 3.08 -13.74
N ALA A 95 6.73 3.01 -12.43
CA ALA A 95 6.95 4.19 -11.60
C ALA A 95 8.17 5.00 -12.05
N ILE A 96 9.30 4.36 -12.32
CA ILE A 96 10.54 4.98 -12.79
C ILE A 96 10.32 5.63 -14.16
N LYS A 97 9.62 4.92 -15.07
CA LYS A 97 9.28 5.42 -16.40
C LYS A 97 8.35 6.64 -16.30
N SER A 98 7.31 6.57 -15.49
CA SER A 98 6.34 7.68 -15.33
C SER A 98 6.97 8.91 -14.69
N ALA A 99 7.97 8.72 -13.81
CA ALA A 99 8.77 9.81 -13.25
C ALA A 99 9.74 10.44 -14.26
N GLY A 100 9.95 9.84 -15.43
CA GLY A 100 10.94 10.27 -16.40
C GLY A 100 12.39 10.15 -15.86
N VAL A 101 12.63 9.20 -14.96
CA VAL A 101 13.98 8.94 -14.41
C VAL A 101 14.80 8.13 -15.42
N ASP A 102 15.92 8.72 -15.84
CA ASP A 102 16.97 8.01 -16.58
C ASP A 102 18.05 7.59 -15.57
N PRO A 103 18.18 6.28 -15.26
CA PRO A 103 19.14 5.81 -14.25
C PRO A 103 20.59 6.14 -14.57
N THR A 104 20.91 6.43 -15.86
CA THR A 104 22.28 6.80 -16.28
C THR A 104 22.62 8.28 -16.04
N LYS A 105 21.60 9.11 -15.76
CA LYS A 105 21.73 10.57 -15.57
C LYS A 105 21.54 11.04 -14.14
N VAL A 106 21.04 10.17 -13.26
CA VAL A 106 20.90 10.48 -11.83
C VAL A 106 22.13 9.96 -11.07
N ASN A 107 22.42 10.59 -9.92
CA ASN A 107 23.46 10.07 -9.03
C ASN A 107 22.94 8.84 -8.28
N GLY A 108 23.32 7.64 -8.71
CA GLY A 108 22.89 6.38 -8.11
C GLY A 108 23.18 6.28 -6.60
N ASP A 109 24.25 6.90 -6.10
CA ASP A 109 24.59 6.90 -4.66
C ASP A 109 23.60 7.73 -3.82
N ARG A 110 22.79 8.58 -4.48
CA ARG A 110 21.74 9.40 -3.88
C ARG A 110 20.33 8.89 -4.16
N CYS A 111 20.22 7.76 -4.87
CA CYS A 111 18.96 7.09 -5.19
C CYS A 111 18.84 5.83 -4.34
N GLY A 112 17.79 5.73 -3.53
CA GLY A 112 17.54 4.60 -2.65
C GLY A 112 16.28 3.81 -3.02
N VAL A 113 16.10 2.66 -2.35
CA VAL A 113 14.96 1.77 -2.55
C VAL A 113 14.48 1.22 -1.21
N VAL A 114 13.20 1.45 -0.87
CA VAL A 114 12.55 0.87 0.31
C VAL A 114 11.22 0.27 -0.13
N ILE A 115 11.17 -1.04 -0.29
CA ILE A 115 9.97 -1.77 -0.72
C ILE A 115 9.68 -2.87 0.28
N GLY A 116 8.48 -2.84 0.88
CA GLY A 116 8.06 -3.80 1.86
C GLY A 116 7.18 -4.91 1.29
N SER A 117 7.08 -6.01 2.06
CA SER A 117 6.11 -7.08 1.88
C SER A 117 5.71 -7.58 3.27
N GLY A 118 4.45 -7.94 3.47
CA GLY A 118 3.97 -8.40 4.76
C GLY A 118 4.42 -9.82 5.09
N ILE A 119 4.49 -10.68 4.09
CA ILE A 119 4.78 -12.12 4.24
C ILE A 119 6.00 -12.56 3.40
N GLY A 120 6.28 -11.88 2.29
CA GLY A 120 7.38 -12.25 1.40
C GLY A 120 7.06 -13.42 0.49
N GLY A 121 8.08 -14.20 0.10
CA GLY A 121 7.97 -15.29 -0.87
C GLY A 121 7.35 -16.56 -0.30
N ILE A 122 6.13 -16.50 0.19
CA ILE A 122 5.45 -17.65 0.82
C ILE A 122 5.16 -18.77 -0.19
N ASP A 123 4.88 -18.48 -1.45
CA ASP A 123 4.72 -19.49 -2.50
C ASP A 123 6.01 -20.28 -2.71
N THR A 124 7.13 -19.55 -2.74
CA THR A 124 8.47 -20.16 -2.79
C THR A 124 8.75 -21.03 -1.57
N PHE A 125 8.42 -20.52 -0.37
CA PHE A 125 8.62 -21.27 0.89
C PHE A 125 7.84 -22.57 0.88
N GLU A 126 6.56 -22.53 0.54
CA GLU A 126 5.67 -23.69 0.49
C GLU A 126 6.20 -24.75 -0.50
N LYS A 127 6.53 -24.34 -1.72
CA LYS A 127 7.11 -25.23 -2.74
C LYS A 127 8.42 -25.89 -2.32
N GLN A 128 9.31 -25.12 -1.68
CA GLN A 128 10.61 -25.66 -1.26
C GLN A 128 10.49 -26.58 -0.04
N LEU A 129 9.51 -26.40 0.84
CA LEU A 129 9.21 -27.36 1.90
C LEU A 129 8.68 -28.68 1.36
N HIS A 130 7.81 -28.69 0.37
CA HIS A 130 7.40 -29.91 -0.31
C HIS A 130 8.60 -30.66 -0.91
N ILE A 131 9.51 -29.93 -1.60
CA ILE A 131 10.74 -30.54 -2.13
C ILE A 131 11.61 -31.12 -1.01
N LEU A 132 11.78 -30.39 0.09
CA LEU A 132 12.57 -30.85 1.24
C LEU A 132 12.02 -32.15 1.82
N PHE A 133 10.73 -32.24 2.06
CA PHE A 133 10.10 -33.41 2.69
C PHE A 133 9.98 -34.61 1.75
N ASP A 134 9.69 -34.38 0.47
CA ASP A 134 9.47 -35.45 -0.50
C ASP A 134 10.77 -35.96 -1.13
N GLN A 135 11.79 -35.10 -1.29
CA GLN A 135 12.99 -35.38 -2.09
C GLN A 135 14.32 -35.22 -1.31
N GLY A 136 14.26 -34.67 -0.09
CA GLY A 136 15.38 -34.43 0.79
C GLY A 136 16.18 -33.15 0.54
N PRO A 137 17.11 -32.79 1.46
CA PRO A 137 17.75 -31.47 1.48
C PRO A 137 18.62 -31.15 0.26
N GLY A 138 19.18 -32.19 -0.40
CA GLY A 138 20.00 -32.00 -1.60
C GLY A 138 19.24 -31.54 -2.86
N ARG A 139 17.90 -31.49 -2.80
CA ARG A 139 17.03 -31.04 -3.91
C ARG A 139 16.48 -29.65 -3.74
N VAL A 140 16.62 -29.06 -2.55
CA VAL A 140 16.19 -27.67 -2.28
C VAL A 140 16.97 -26.71 -3.16
N SER A 141 16.26 -25.71 -3.72
CA SER A 141 16.87 -24.72 -4.62
C SER A 141 17.92 -23.87 -3.92
N PRO A 142 19.11 -23.63 -4.51
CA PRO A 142 20.08 -22.66 -3.98
C PRO A 142 19.54 -21.22 -3.98
N PHE A 143 18.48 -20.93 -4.71
CA PHE A 143 17.79 -19.64 -4.75
C PHE A 143 16.66 -19.54 -3.72
N PHE A 144 16.40 -20.59 -2.93
CA PHE A 144 15.28 -20.61 -1.97
C PHE A 144 15.29 -19.37 -1.07
N ILE A 145 16.38 -19.13 -0.37
CA ILE A 145 16.46 -18.00 0.56
C ILE A 145 16.36 -16.65 -0.17
N PRO A 146 17.14 -16.35 -1.23
CA PRO A 146 16.97 -15.08 -1.96
C PRO A 146 15.59 -14.86 -2.56
N MET A 147 14.86 -15.92 -2.92
CA MET A 147 13.49 -15.77 -3.45
C MET A 147 12.45 -15.50 -2.35
N MET A 148 12.74 -15.91 -1.12
CA MET A 148 11.77 -15.86 -0.01
C MET A 148 11.88 -14.58 0.82
N ILE A 149 13.11 -14.06 1.04
CA ILE A 149 13.31 -12.95 1.97
C ILE A 149 12.75 -11.63 1.42
N ILE A 150 12.18 -10.85 2.33
CA ILE A 150 11.34 -9.68 1.99
C ILE A 150 12.14 -8.54 1.35
N ASP A 151 13.38 -8.33 1.78
CA ASP A 151 14.26 -7.26 1.31
C ASP A 151 14.69 -7.41 -0.17
N MET A 152 14.51 -8.61 -0.75
CA MET A 152 14.89 -8.85 -2.14
C MET A 152 14.07 -8.04 -3.14
N SER A 153 12.87 -7.59 -2.82
CA SER A 153 12.14 -6.62 -3.65
C SER A 153 12.95 -5.33 -3.83
N ALA A 154 13.46 -4.77 -2.72
CA ALA A 154 14.30 -3.57 -2.76
C ALA A 154 15.67 -3.87 -3.40
N GLY A 155 16.29 -5.00 -3.06
CA GLY A 155 17.59 -5.42 -3.61
C GLY A 155 17.58 -5.58 -5.12
N LEU A 156 16.57 -6.25 -5.68
CA LEU A 156 16.45 -6.47 -7.14
C LEU A 156 16.21 -5.16 -7.91
N VAL A 157 15.37 -4.26 -7.40
CA VAL A 157 15.15 -2.95 -8.00
C VAL A 157 16.44 -2.13 -7.98
N SER A 158 17.15 -2.12 -6.84
CA SER A 158 18.46 -1.46 -6.70
C SER A 158 19.48 -1.98 -7.72
N MET A 159 19.63 -3.30 -7.82
CA MET A 159 20.55 -3.93 -8.78
C MET A 159 20.18 -3.60 -10.23
N LYS A 160 18.90 -3.63 -10.57
CA LYS A 160 18.42 -3.39 -11.95
C LYS A 160 18.68 -1.97 -12.41
N TYR A 161 18.56 -0.98 -11.53
CA TYR A 161 18.66 0.43 -11.88
C TYR A 161 19.96 1.10 -11.42
N GLY A 162 20.83 0.39 -10.71
CA GLY A 162 22.09 0.93 -10.20
C GLY A 162 21.90 1.95 -9.07
N PHE A 163 20.82 1.84 -8.29
CA PHE A 163 20.52 2.72 -7.16
C PHE A 163 21.23 2.22 -5.91
N LYS A 164 22.17 3.00 -5.37
CA LYS A 164 23.12 2.59 -4.33
C LYS A 164 22.93 3.37 -3.01
N GLY A 165 21.91 4.22 -2.94
CA GLY A 165 21.49 4.89 -1.71
C GLY A 165 20.91 3.92 -0.68
N PRO A 166 20.20 4.40 0.35
CA PRO A 166 19.58 3.54 1.36
C PRO A 166 18.72 2.44 0.72
N ASN A 167 18.92 1.17 1.15
CA ASN A 167 18.24 0.01 0.57
C ASN A 167 17.88 -0.97 1.68
N PHE A 168 16.58 -1.17 1.92
CA PHE A 168 16.03 -2.11 2.91
C PHE A 168 14.54 -2.35 2.67
N ALA A 169 13.93 -3.22 3.48
CA ALA A 169 12.49 -3.45 3.50
C ALA A 169 11.91 -3.18 4.88
N THR A 170 10.64 -2.76 4.91
CA THR A 170 9.82 -2.70 6.13
C THR A 170 8.91 -3.91 6.19
N VAL A 171 8.53 -4.30 7.41
CA VAL A 171 7.54 -5.35 7.67
C VAL A 171 6.67 -4.92 8.84
N SER A 172 5.39 -4.71 8.60
CA SER A 172 4.38 -4.35 9.60
C SER A 172 2.97 -4.78 9.17
N ALA A 173 2.87 -6.04 8.69
CA ALA A 173 1.64 -6.62 8.19
C ALA A 173 0.96 -5.71 7.15
N CYS A 174 -0.34 -5.39 7.35
CA CYS A 174 -1.11 -4.58 6.39
C CYS A 174 -0.64 -3.10 6.30
N ALA A 175 0.14 -2.61 7.26
CA ALA A 175 0.70 -1.25 7.26
C ALA A 175 2.07 -1.14 6.56
N THR A 176 2.61 -2.24 6.06
CA THR A 176 3.98 -2.37 5.55
C THR A 176 4.36 -1.30 4.52
N SER A 177 3.64 -1.19 3.42
CA SER A 177 3.97 -0.22 2.36
C SER A 177 3.75 1.24 2.79
N GLY A 178 2.80 1.49 3.69
CA GLY A 178 2.65 2.81 4.31
C GLY A 178 3.88 3.20 5.13
N HIS A 179 4.41 2.29 5.95
CA HIS A 179 5.66 2.50 6.69
C HIS A 179 6.86 2.64 5.76
N ALA A 180 6.96 1.82 4.69
CA ALA A 180 8.02 1.95 3.68
C ALA A 180 8.08 3.36 3.09
N ILE A 181 6.92 3.89 2.71
CA ILE A 181 6.79 5.23 2.13
C ILE A 181 7.16 6.30 3.15
N ALA A 182 6.66 6.21 4.39
CA ALA A 182 6.97 7.17 5.43
C ALA A 182 8.47 7.18 5.80
N ASP A 183 9.14 6.03 5.85
CA ASP A 183 10.57 5.95 6.09
C ASP A 183 11.38 6.50 4.90
N ALA A 184 10.96 6.23 3.66
CA ALA A 184 11.58 6.79 2.47
C ALA A 184 11.48 8.33 2.44
N VAL A 185 10.34 8.89 2.85
CA VAL A 185 10.18 10.36 3.02
C VAL A 185 11.18 10.90 4.02
N ARG A 186 11.30 10.28 5.20
CA ARG A 186 12.25 10.73 6.24
C ARG A 186 13.70 10.69 5.79
N LEU A 187 14.08 9.72 4.95
CA LEU A 187 15.43 9.66 4.37
C LEU A 187 15.70 10.86 3.44
N ILE A 188 14.72 11.26 2.64
CA ILE A 188 14.82 12.46 1.79
C ILE A 188 14.82 13.73 2.65
N GLU A 189 13.88 13.87 3.59
CA GLU A 189 13.80 15.03 4.48
C GLU A 189 15.10 15.30 5.22
N ARG A 190 15.80 14.24 5.64
CA ARG A 190 17.11 14.33 6.31
C ARG A 190 18.27 14.61 5.37
N GLY A 191 18.06 14.47 4.06
CA GLY A 191 19.10 14.61 3.05
C GLY A 191 19.98 13.37 2.88
N ASP A 192 19.52 12.18 3.28
CA ASP A 192 20.23 10.91 3.08
C ASP A 192 20.09 10.42 1.62
N ALA A 193 19.00 10.78 0.94
CA ALA A 193 18.74 10.51 -0.46
C ALA A 193 18.10 11.72 -1.16
N ASP A 194 18.21 11.78 -2.48
CA ASP A 194 17.52 12.76 -3.33
C ASP A 194 16.31 12.16 -4.03
N LEU A 195 16.34 10.84 -4.25
CA LEU A 195 15.29 10.04 -4.87
C LEU A 195 15.13 8.71 -4.15
N MET A 196 13.87 8.30 -3.91
CA MET A 196 13.54 6.99 -3.36
C MET A 196 12.47 6.29 -4.20
N VAL A 197 12.72 5.02 -4.52
CA VAL A 197 11.70 4.08 -5.02
C VAL A 197 11.09 3.39 -3.81
N THR A 198 9.79 3.51 -3.59
CA THR A 198 9.17 3.00 -2.37
C THR A 198 7.73 2.55 -2.56
N GLY A 199 7.26 1.72 -1.64
CA GLY A 199 5.93 1.13 -1.65
C GLY A 199 5.94 -0.31 -1.15
N GLY A 200 5.15 -1.18 -1.76
CA GLY A 200 5.11 -2.59 -1.39
C GLY A 200 4.62 -3.52 -2.49
N ALA A 201 4.95 -4.79 -2.34
CA ALA A 201 4.51 -5.89 -3.20
C ALA A 201 4.13 -7.10 -2.36
N GLU A 202 3.08 -7.81 -2.77
CA GLU A 202 2.59 -9.00 -2.07
C GLU A 202 2.00 -10.03 -3.04
N ALA A 203 2.25 -11.32 -2.81
CA ALA A 203 1.68 -12.41 -3.60
C ALA A 203 1.41 -13.62 -2.68
N THR A 204 0.35 -13.52 -1.88
CA THR A 204 0.06 -14.47 -0.80
C THR A 204 -1.11 -15.41 -1.09
N ILE A 205 -1.60 -15.46 -2.34
CA ILE A 205 -2.69 -16.37 -2.71
C ILE A 205 -2.11 -17.77 -2.90
N THR A 206 -1.82 -18.44 -1.77
CA THR A 206 -1.27 -19.80 -1.68
C THR A 206 -2.10 -20.65 -0.71
N PRO A 207 -2.07 -21.99 -0.82
CA PRO A 207 -2.75 -22.89 0.11
C PRO A 207 -2.42 -22.62 1.58
N ALA A 208 -1.13 -22.43 1.93
CA ALA A 208 -0.72 -22.23 3.31
C ALA A 208 -1.22 -20.89 3.88
N ALA A 209 -1.09 -19.80 3.12
CA ALA A 209 -1.59 -18.50 3.57
C ALA A 209 -3.11 -18.48 3.68
N LEU A 210 -3.82 -19.04 2.69
CA LEU A 210 -5.28 -19.16 2.74
C LEU A 210 -5.74 -19.95 3.96
N ALA A 211 -5.13 -21.11 4.24
CA ALA A 211 -5.43 -21.92 5.40
C ALA A 211 -5.24 -21.15 6.72
N GLY A 212 -4.15 -20.40 6.83
CA GLY A 212 -3.84 -19.59 8.01
C GLY A 212 -4.91 -18.53 8.29
N PHE A 213 -5.29 -17.75 7.28
CA PHE A 213 -6.31 -16.72 7.41
C PHE A 213 -7.72 -17.29 7.60
N CYS A 214 -8.05 -18.42 6.98
CA CYS A 214 -9.30 -19.15 7.23
C CYS A 214 -9.38 -19.61 8.70
N SER A 215 -8.29 -20.18 9.23
CA SER A 215 -8.21 -20.60 10.64
C SER A 215 -8.37 -19.45 11.61
N ALA A 216 -7.89 -18.26 11.24
CA ALA A 216 -8.10 -17.03 11.99
C ALA A 216 -9.52 -16.45 11.86
N ARG A 217 -10.36 -17.02 11.01
CA ARG A 217 -11.75 -16.55 10.70
C ARG A 217 -11.80 -15.08 10.29
N ALA A 218 -10.80 -14.63 9.55
CA ALA A 218 -10.65 -13.23 9.15
C ALA A 218 -11.20 -12.94 7.74
N MET A 219 -11.47 -14.00 6.95
CA MET A 219 -11.84 -13.91 5.54
C MET A 219 -13.32 -14.15 5.30
N SER A 220 -13.85 -13.48 4.28
CA SER A 220 -15.20 -13.72 3.77
C SER A 220 -15.36 -15.15 3.23
N THR A 221 -16.50 -15.75 3.50
CA THR A 221 -16.90 -17.07 2.99
C THR A 221 -18.01 -16.99 1.94
N ARG A 222 -18.27 -15.81 1.38
CA ARG A 222 -19.29 -15.57 0.32
C ARG A 222 -18.82 -16.10 -1.02
N ASN A 223 -18.62 -17.42 -1.11
CA ASN A 223 -18.05 -18.10 -2.28
C ASN A 223 -18.95 -18.08 -3.51
N ASP A 224 -20.27 -18.02 -3.31
CA ASP A 224 -21.26 -18.06 -4.40
C ASP A 224 -21.40 -16.72 -5.14
N GLU A 225 -20.99 -15.60 -4.49
CA GLU A 225 -21.04 -14.26 -5.04
C GLU A 225 -19.68 -13.54 -4.85
N PRO A 226 -18.60 -14.00 -5.50
CA PRO A 226 -17.25 -13.47 -5.25
C PRO A 226 -17.15 -11.96 -5.39
N GLU A 227 -17.74 -11.37 -6.43
CA GLU A 227 -17.69 -9.95 -6.73
C GLU A 227 -18.38 -9.09 -5.65
N ARG A 228 -19.27 -9.70 -4.84
CA ARG A 228 -20.02 -9.06 -3.76
C ARG A 228 -19.47 -9.36 -2.38
N ALA A 229 -18.37 -10.10 -2.27
CA ALA A 229 -17.81 -10.55 -1.00
C ALA A 229 -17.13 -9.44 -0.23
N SER A 230 -16.24 -8.66 -0.87
CA SER A 230 -15.63 -7.48 -0.22
C SER A 230 -16.64 -6.33 -0.21
N ARG A 231 -17.14 -6.00 0.98
CA ARG A 231 -18.20 -5.02 1.19
C ARG A 231 -17.99 -4.14 2.42
N PRO A 232 -16.92 -3.32 2.43
CA PRO A 232 -16.60 -2.47 3.57
C PRO A 232 -17.79 -1.62 4.02
N PHE A 233 -17.97 -1.50 5.34
CA PHE A 233 -19.02 -0.69 6.00
C PHE A 233 -20.47 -1.17 5.81
N ASP A 234 -20.70 -2.27 5.09
CA ASP A 234 -22.03 -2.89 4.93
C ASP A 234 -22.35 -3.79 6.13
N VAL A 235 -23.63 -3.83 6.54
CA VAL A 235 -24.08 -4.69 7.67
C VAL A 235 -23.85 -6.18 7.43
N ASN A 236 -23.78 -6.62 6.17
CA ASN A 236 -23.63 -8.03 5.78
C ASN A 236 -22.18 -8.39 5.45
N ARG A 237 -21.18 -7.57 5.88
CA ARG A 237 -19.77 -7.93 5.74
C ARG A 237 -19.42 -9.08 6.65
N ASP A 238 -18.57 -9.98 6.19
CA ASP A 238 -18.21 -11.21 6.89
C ASP A 238 -16.71 -11.51 6.91
N GLY A 239 -15.88 -10.53 6.57
CA GLY A 239 -14.42 -10.65 6.52
C GLY A 239 -13.82 -10.08 5.25
N PHE A 240 -12.49 -10.01 5.18
CA PHE A 240 -11.80 -9.49 4.02
C PHE A 240 -11.69 -10.53 2.89
N VAL A 241 -11.53 -10.08 1.67
CA VAL A 241 -11.13 -10.90 0.51
C VAL A 241 -9.64 -10.69 0.27
N MET A 242 -8.84 -11.78 0.22
CA MET A 242 -7.40 -11.68 -0.05
C MET A 242 -7.14 -11.19 -1.47
N GLY A 243 -6.15 -10.29 -1.62
CA GLY A 243 -5.67 -9.82 -2.92
C GLY A 243 -4.15 -9.89 -3.01
N GLU A 244 -3.63 -9.73 -4.22
CA GLU A 244 -2.20 -9.66 -4.52
C GLU A 244 -1.89 -8.49 -5.43
N GLY A 245 -0.62 -8.04 -5.47
CA GLY A 245 -0.20 -6.96 -6.36
C GLY A 245 0.97 -6.15 -5.84
N ALA A 246 1.18 -4.97 -6.42
CA ALA A 246 2.18 -4.01 -6.00
C ALA A 246 1.74 -2.57 -6.27
N GLY A 247 2.12 -1.66 -5.37
CA GLY A 247 2.00 -0.22 -5.54
C GLY A 247 3.32 0.46 -5.19
N ILE A 248 3.92 1.12 -6.18
CA ILE A 248 5.24 1.76 -6.08
C ILE A 248 5.12 3.22 -6.48
N VAL A 249 5.77 4.08 -5.71
CA VAL A 249 5.89 5.51 -6.00
C VAL A 249 7.35 5.94 -6.04
N ILE A 250 7.64 6.99 -6.81
CA ILE A 250 8.92 7.68 -6.81
C ILE A 250 8.77 8.95 -5.98
N LEU A 251 9.54 9.03 -4.91
CA LEU A 251 9.68 10.21 -4.07
C LEU A 251 10.98 10.95 -4.42
N GLU A 252 10.92 12.26 -4.44
CA GLU A 252 12.10 13.10 -4.65
C GLU A 252 12.08 14.31 -3.73
N SER A 253 13.26 14.80 -3.37
CA SER A 253 13.33 16.16 -2.83
C SER A 253 12.83 17.15 -3.88
N LEU A 254 12.09 18.16 -3.46
CA LEU A 254 11.55 19.17 -4.39
C LEU A 254 12.67 19.81 -5.22
N GLU A 255 13.81 20.08 -4.60
CA GLU A 255 14.97 20.66 -5.29
C GLU A 255 15.46 19.75 -6.43
N HIS A 256 15.64 18.45 -6.16
CA HIS A 256 16.06 17.47 -7.16
C HIS A 256 15.05 17.36 -8.29
N ALA A 257 13.75 17.24 -7.96
CA ALA A 257 12.68 17.14 -8.93
C ALA A 257 12.61 18.36 -9.87
N VAL A 258 12.67 19.57 -9.31
CA VAL A 258 12.66 20.82 -10.09
C VAL A 258 13.90 20.94 -10.96
N LYS A 259 15.09 20.64 -10.43
CA LYS A 259 16.36 20.71 -11.14
C LYS A 259 16.41 19.79 -12.39
N ARG A 260 15.82 18.60 -12.32
CA ARG A 260 15.78 17.69 -13.46
C ARG A 260 14.52 17.84 -14.35
N GLY A 261 13.59 18.74 -14.00
CA GLY A 261 12.35 18.96 -14.73
C GLY A 261 11.35 17.80 -14.59
N ALA A 262 11.29 17.17 -13.42
CA ALA A 262 10.39 16.06 -13.14
C ALA A 262 8.91 16.43 -13.26
N PRO A 263 8.02 15.51 -13.67
CA PRO A 263 6.59 15.68 -13.50
C PRO A 263 6.26 15.58 -11.99
N ILE A 264 5.78 16.66 -11.39
CA ILE A 264 5.36 16.63 -9.98
C ILE A 264 3.86 16.32 -9.95
N ILE A 265 3.52 15.16 -9.37
CA ILE A 265 2.15 14.63 -9.27
C ILE A 265 1.43 15.25 -8.07
N ALA A 266 2.10 15.24 -6.91
CA ALA A 266 1.60 15.73 -5.64
C ALA A 266 2.77 16.01 -4.69
N GLU A 267 2.48 16.66 -3.57
CA GLU A 267 3.42 16.83 -2.46
C GLU A 267 3.08 15.85 -1.34
N PHE A 268 4.09 15.24 -0.75
CA PHE A 268 3.95 14.50 0.50
C PHE A 268 3.96 15.50 1.65
N LEU A 269 2.89 15.52 2.45
CA LEU A 269 2.71 16.56 3.47
C LEU A 269 3.13 16.09 4.86
N GLY A 270 2.84 14.83 5.21
CA GLY A 270 3.19 14.30 6.53
C GLY A 270 2.81 12.83 6.69
N ALA A 271 3.32 12.21 7.75
CA ALA A 271 3.00 10.85 8.14
C ALA A 271 2.84 10.71 9.65
N GLY A 272 1.88 9.89 10.06
CA GLY A 272 1.69 9.50 11.45
C GLY A 272 1.75 8.00 11.62
N MET A 273 2.45 7.56 12.65
CA MET A 273 2.58 6.14 13.01
C MET A 273 2.21 5.92 14.47
N SER A 274 1.61 4.78 14.78
CA SER A 274 1.31 4.38 16.17
C SER A 274 1.28 2.87 16.31
N GLY A 275 1.32 2.40 17.55
CA GLY A 275 1.07 1.00 17.90
C GLY A 275 -0.10 0.90 18.87
N ASP A 276 -0.99 -0.07 18.68
CA ASP A 276 -2.14 -0.31 19.56
C ASP A 276 -1.74 -0.85 20.94
N ALA A 277 -0.70 -1.67 21.01
CA ALA A 277 -0.26 -2.38 22.21
C ALA A 277 -1.42 -3.11 22.90
N TYR A 278 -2.31 -3.73 22.14
CA TYR A 278 -3.55 -4.29 22.63
C TYR A 278 -3.72 -5.79 22.35
N HIS A 279 -3.77 -6.20 21.09
CA HIS A 279 -4.02 -7.59 20.70
C HIS A 279 -3.30 -7.95 19.41
N LEU A 280 -3.06 -9.27 19.14
CA LEU A 280 -2.34 -9.73 17.94
C LEU A 280 -3.06 -9.39 16.63
N THR A 281 -4.40 -9.42 16.62
CA THR A 281 -5.20 -9.29 15.39
C THR A 281 -6.37 -8.30 15.51
N ALA A 282 -6.90 -8.08 16.72
CA ALA A 282 -8.00 -7.14 16.92
C ALA A 282 -7.46 -5.71 17.07
N PRO A 283 -8.14 -4.70 16.49
CA PRO A 283 -7.82 -3.29 16.72
C PRO A 283 -8.06 -2.90 18.18
N SER A 284 -7.39 -1.85 18.66
CA SER A 284 -7.68 -1.27 19.96
C SER A 284 -9.12 -0.73 20.03
N PRO A 285 -9.78 -0.79 21.18
CA PRO A 285 -11.14 -0.28 21.33
C PRO A 285 -11.27 1.15 20.83
N HIS A 286 -12.36 1.44 20.14
CA HIS A 286 -12.65 2.75 19.54
C HIS A 286 -11.62 3.24 18.52
N GLY A 287 -10.76 2.35 18.00
CA GLY A 287 -9.73 2.71 17.05
C GLY A 287 -8.71 3.74 17.58
N GLU A 288 -8.39 3.68 18.88
CA GLU A 288 -7.55 4.69 19.56
C GLU A 288 -6.17 4.83 18.89
N GLY A 289 -5.52 3.71 18.52
CA GLY A 289 -4.26 3.72 17.82
C GLY A 289 -4.36 4.34 16.41
N ALA A 290 -5.41 3.99 15.66
CA ALA A 290 -5.70 4.58 14.35
C ALA A 290 -5.92 6.11 14.46
N ALA A 291 -6.67 6.55 15.49
CA ALA A 291 -6.88 7.97 15.75
C ALA A 291 -5.56 8.71 16.03
N ARG A 292 -4.62 8.10 16.79
CA ARG A 292 -3.30 8.69 17.04
C ARG A 292 -2.47 8.80 15.76
N ALA A 293 -2.50 7.78 14.90
CA ALA A 293 -1.80 7.83 13.61
C ALA A 293 -2.34 8.98 12.74
N MET A 294 -3.66 9.10 12.60
CA MET A 294 -4.29 10.20 11.84
C MET A 294 -3.96 11.58 12.44
N LYS A 295 -4.09 11.76 13.76
CA LYS A 295 -3.76 13.04 14.43
C LYS A 295 -2.29 13.42 14.20
N THR A 296 -1.39 12.45 14.30
CA THR A 296 0.04 12.68 14.08
C THR A 296 0.33 13.05 12.62
N ALA A 297 -0.31 12.38 11.64
CA ALA A 297 -0.14 12.70 10.22
C ALA A 297 -0.62 14.13 9.88
N ILE A 298 -1.76 14.53 10.43
CA ILE A 298 -2.32 15.87 10.25
C ILE A 298 -1.39 16.93 10.87
N ALA A 299 -0.88 16.66 12.09
CA ALA A 299 0.05 17.58 12.77
C ALA A 299 1.41 17.65 12.07
N ASP A 300 1.97 16.52 11.58
CA ASP A 300 3.24 16.48 10.84
C ASP A 300 3.14 17.23 9.50
N ALA A 301 1.93 17.30 8.95
CA ALA A 301 1.61 18.06 7.74
C ALA A 301 1.36 19.57 7.98
N ASP A 302 1.43 20.06 9.21
CA ASP A 302 1.00 21.40 9.63
C ASP A 302 -0.47 21.73 9.20
N LEU A 303 -1.35 20.74 9.27
CA LEU A 303 -2.77 20.83 8.88
C LEU A 303 -3.69 20.75 10.11
N THR A 304 -4.93 21.08 9.88
CA THR A 304 -6.06 20.79 10.77
C THR A 304 -6.98 19.74 10.15
N PRO A 305 -7.83 19.06 10.93
CA PRO A 305 -8.81 18.14 10.36
C PRO A 305 -9.72 18.77 9.29
N ALA A 306 -9.96 20.09 9.38
CA ALA A 306 -10.81 20.83 8.41
C ALA A 306 -10.14 20.99 7.03
N ASP A 307 -8.83 20.81 6.92
CA ASP A 307 -8.10 20.91 5.66
C ASP A 307 -8.15 19.64 4.83
N VAL A 308 -8.57 18.51 5.44
CA VAL A 308 -8.64 17.19 4.79
C VAL A 308 -9.97 17.04 4.03
N ASP A 309 -9.88 16.83 2.73
CA ASP A 309 -11.03 16.66 1.85
C ASP A 309 -11.46 15.20 1.70
N PHE A 310 -10.51 14.25 1.78
CA PHE A 310 -10.72 12.85 1.45
C PHE A 310 -9.87 11.90 2.32
N ILE A 311 -10.44 10.74 2.66
CA ILE A 311 -9.74 9.64 3.34
C ILE A 311 -9.94 8.36 2.54
N ASN A 312 -8.85 7.79 2.03
CA ASN A 312 -8.84 6.40 1.62
C ASN A 312 -8.65 5.55 2.89
N THR A 313 -9.71 4.88 3.29
CA THR A 313 -9.74 4.13 4.55
C THR A 313 -9.01 2.80 4.45
N HIS A 314 -8.63 2.26 5.58
CA HIS A 314 -8.19 0.87 5.66
C HIS A 314 -9.33 -0.08 5.26
N GLY A 315 -10.54 0.10 5.78
CA GLY A 315 -11.81 -0.44 5.31
C GLY A 315 -11.73 -1.87 4.77
N THR A 316 -11.47 -2.87 5.60
CA THR A 316 -11.18 -4.24 5.18
C THR A 316 -12.40 -5.12 4.97
N SER A 317 -13.61 -4.62 5.24
CA SER A 317 -14.84 -5.45 5.25
C SER A 317 -14.88 -6.45 6.43
N THR A 318 -14.23 -6.10 7.55
CA THR A 318 -14.29 -6.86 8.80
C THR A 318 -15.20 -6.15 9.81
N ASP A 319 -15.91 -6.93 10.65
CA ASP A 319 -16.89 -6.38 11.59
C ASP A 319 -16.31 -5.29 12.48
N LEU A 320 -15.24 -5.61 13.23
CA LEU A 320 -14.64 -4.68 14.19
C LEU A 320 -13.77 -3.62 13.52
N GLY A 321 -13.04 -3.99 12.45
CA GLY A 321 -12.11 -3.08 11.79
C GLY A 321 -12.81 -1.84 11.26
N ASP A 322 -13.89 -2.02 10.53
CA ASP A 322 -14.62 -0.93 9.89
C ASP A 322 -15.31 -0.01 10.91
N ILE A 323 -15.85 -0.59 12.02
CA ILE A 323 -16.43 0.19 13.14
C ILE A 323 -15.35 1.00 13.85
N CYS A 324 -14.23 0.37 14.23
CA CYS A 324 -13.15 1.05 14.95
C CYS A 324 -12.54 2.18 14.11
N GLU A 325 -12.39 2.01 12.79
CA GLU A 325 -11.92 3.08 11.91
C GLU A 325 -12.92 4.24 11.82
N THR A 326 -14.23 3.95 11.76
CA THR A 326 -15.28 4.97 11.80
C THR A 326 -15.20 5.78 13.09
N GLU A 327 -15.13 5.12 14.26
CA GLU A 327 -15.00 5.77 15.56
C GLU A 327 -13.71 6.61 15.65
N ALA A 328 -12.60 6.10 15.10
CA ALA A 328 -11.34 6.84 15.03
C ALA A 328 -11.48 8.12 14.20
N ILE A 329 -12.13 8.05 13.03
CA ILE A 329 -12.38 9.23 12.18
C ILE A 329 -13.24 10.25 12.93
N HIS A 330 -14.33 9.83 13.59
CA HIS A 330 -15.13 10.74 14.42
C HIS A 330 -14.29 11.40 15.53
N SER A 331 -13.45 10.64 16.22
CA SER A 331 -12.55 11.16 17.29
C SER A 331 -11.55 12.20 16.80
N VAL A 332 -11.10 12.08 15.54
CA VAL A 332 -10.11 13.01 14.94
C VAL A 332 -10.78 14.24 14.35
N PHE A 333 -11.88 14.04 13.63
CA PHE A 333 -12.51 15.07 12.79
C PHE A 333 -13.65 15.80 13.49
N GLY A 334 -14.22 15.27 14.58
CA GLY A 334 -15.32 15.90 15.31
C GLY A 334 -16.48 16.27 14.39
N GLU A 335 -16.91 17.52 14.42
CA GLU A 335 -17.98 18.04 13.54
C GLU A 335 -17.62 18.01 12.04
N HIS A 336 -16.34 17.94 11.69
CA HIS A 336 -15.89 17.84 10.30
C HIS A 336 -16.03 16.42 9.73
N ALA A 337 -16.20 15.38 10.56
CA ALA A 337 -16.35 13.99 10.12
C ALA A 337 -17.49 13.80 9.11
N GLY A 338 -18.60 14.56 9.25
CA GLY A 338 -19.70 14.55 8.29
C GLY A 338 -19.42 15.26 6.94
N LYS A 339 -18.28 15.96 6.80
CA LYS A 339 -17.89 16.71 5.59
C LYS A 339 -16.77 16.02 4.80
N VAL A 340 -15.90 15.29 5.47
CA VAL A 340 -14.84 14.49 4.83
C VAL A 340 -15.47 13.34 4.08
N VAL A 341 -14.98 13.07 2.86
CA VAL A 341 -15.44 11.93 2.06
C VAL A 341 -14.48 10.78 2.26
N CYS A 342 -15.02 9.58 2.47
CA CYS A 342 -14.26 8.37 2.64
C CYS A 342 -14.55 7.38 1.51
N ASN A 343 -13.66 6.41 1.31
CA ASN A 343 -13.94 5.20 0.56
C ASN A 343 -12.96 4.07 0.92
N SER A 344 -13.26 2.86 0.45
CA SER A 344 -12.32 1.74 0.52
C SER A 344 -12.05 1.16 -0.87
N THR A 345 -10.81 1.23 -1.31
CA THR A 345 -10.29 0.59 -2.53
C THR A 345 -10.43 -0.94 -2.46
N LYS A 346 -10.36 -1.50 -1.24
CA LYS A 346 -10.45 -2.95 -1.00
C LYS A 346 -11.79 -3.57 -1.38
N SER A 347 -12.85 -2.77 -1.54
CA SER A 347 -14.12 -3.26 -2.08
C SER A 347 -13.97 -3.87 -3.48
N MET A 348 -12.98 -3.42 -4.26
CA MET A 348 -12.74 -3.82 -5.66
C MET A 348 -11.53 -4.72 -5.85
N ILE A 349 -10.43 -4.48 -5.11
CA ILE A 349 -9.17 -5.22 -5.29
C ILE A 349 -8.90 -6.25 -4.20
N GLY A 350 -9.78 -6.35 -3.20
CA GLY A 350 -9.49 -7.10 -1.99
C GLY A 350 -8.38 -6.46 -1.15
N HIS A 351 -7.88 -7.19 -0.18
CA HIS A 351 -6.84 -6.74 0.70
C HIS A 351 -5.46 -7.26 0.23
N LEU A 352 -4.61 -6.37 -0.29
CA LEU A 352 -3.29 -6.72 -0.79
C LEU A 352 -2.23 -6.82 0.33
N LEU A 353 -2.64 -6.94 1.58
CA LEU A 353 -1.79 -7.08 2.76
C LEU A 353 -0.65 -6.04 2.78
N GLY A 354 0.61 -6.46 2.70
CA GLY A 354 1.75 -5.55 2.74
C GLY A 354 1.85 -4.58 1.56
N ALA A 355 1.22 -4.86 0.42
CA ALA A 355 1.19 -3.98 -0.73
C ALA A 355 0.05 -2.94 -0.70
N ALA A 356 -0.94 -3.11 0.19
CA ALA A 356 -2.18 -2.33 0.19
C ALA A 356 -1.94 -0.82 0.23
N GLY A 357 -1.19 -0.32 1.20
CA GLY A 357 -0.97 1.13 1.39
C GLY A 357 -0.27 1.81 0.20
N GLY A 358 0.59 1.08 -0.55
CA GLY A 358 1.22 1.61 -1.76
C GLY A 358 0.21 1.84 -2.89
N VAL A 359 -0.68 0.86 -3.12
CA VAL A 359 -1.75 0.96 -4.11
C VAL A 359 -2.79 2.02 -3.70
N GLU A 360 -3.11 2.10 -2.42
CA GLU A 360 -4.06 3.06 -1.86
C GLU A 360 -3.53 4.50 -1.88
N LEU A 361 -2.23 4.70 -1.68
CA LEU A 361 -1.62 6.01 -1.91
C LEU A 361 -1.75 6.43 -3.38
N ILE A 362 -1.51 5.54 -4.35
CA ILE A 362 -1.72 5.82 -5.77
C ILE A 362 -3.17 6.24 -6.03
N THR A 363 -4.13 5.62 -5.36
CA THR A 363 -5.55 6.02 -5.42
C THR A 363 -5.77 7.45 -4.92
N CYS A 364 -5.15 7.84 -3.79
CA CYS A 364 -5.20 9.22 -3.29
C CYS A 364 -4.60 10.21 -4.31
N LEU A 365 -3.46 9.88 -4.90
CA LEU A 365 -2.79 10.71 -5.91
C LEU A 365 -3.66 10.90 -7.17
N LYS A 366 -4.28 9.83 -7.67
CA LYS A 366 -5.21 9.90 -8.81
C LYS A 366 -6.47 10.69 -8.47
N THR A 367 -6.97 10.56 -7.24
CA THR A 367 -8.11 11.36 -6.75
C THR A 367 -7.79 12.85 -6.77
N ILE A 368 -6.61 13.25 -6.28
CA ILE A 368 -6.15 14.65 -6.32
C ILE A 368 -6.01 15.14 -7.77
N GLN A 369 -5.38 14.36 -8.64
CA GLN A 369 -5.15 14.74 -10.05
C GLN A 369 -6.44 14.92 -10.85
N THR A 370 -7.43 14.04 -10.62
CA THR A 370 -8.63 13.97 -11.47
C THR A 370 -9.85 14.65 -10.88
N GLY A 371 -9.84 14.96 -9.58
CA GLY A 371 -11.01 15.41 -8.85
C GLY A 371 -12.16 14.39 -8.90
N THR A 372 -11.82 13.10 -8.96
CA THR A 372 -12.79 12.00 -8.97
C THR A 372 -12.50 11.09 -7.78
N ILE A 373 -13.49 10.82 -6.96
CA ILE A 373 -13.43 9.85 -5.86
C ILE A 373 -14.12 8.58 -6.36
N HIS A 374 -13.40 7.47 -6.40
CA HIS A 374 -13.97 6.18 -6.80
C HIS A 374 -14.93 5.62 -5.74
N PRO A 375 -15.87 4.74 -6.09
CA PRO A 375 -16.83 4.21 -5.14
C PRO A 375 -16.21 3.20 -4.16
N THR A 376 -16.88 3.00 -3.03
CA THR A 376 -16.90 1.75 -2.29
C THR A 376 -18.04 0.91 -2.86
N ILE A 377 -17.73 -0.14 -3.61
CA ILE A 377 -18.77 -1.01 -4.16
C ILE A 377 -19.33 -1.96 -3.10
N ASN A 378 -20.50 -2.55 -3.38
CA ASN A 378 -21.19 -3.49 -2.50
C ASN A 378 -21.69 -2.90 -1.16
N LEU A 379 -21.65 -1.60 -1.00
CA LEU A 379 -22.25 -0.90 0.14
C LEU A 379 -23.74 -0.67 -0.15
N GLU A 380 -24.55 -1.70 0.13
CA GLU A 380 -25.99 -1.71 -0.14
C GLU A 380 -26.79 -1.32 1.11
N ASN A 381 -26.37 -1.81 2.27
CA ASN A 381 -26.98 -1.53 3.56
C ASN A 381 -25.90 -1.09 4.52
N GLN A 382 -25.69 0.23 4.60
CA GLN A 382 -24.65 0.80 5.45
C GLN A 382 -24.90 0.45 6.93
N ASP A 383 -23.87 -0.05 7.61
CA ASP A 383 -23.95 -0.33 9.04
C ASP A 383 -24.21 0.97 9.81
N PRO A 384 -25.24 1.05 10.67
CA PRO A 384 -25.50 2.24 11.49
C PRO A 384 -24.34 2.70 12.37
N LYS A 385 -23.38 1.82 12.66
CA LYS A 385 -22.15 2.13 13.40
C LYS A 385 -21.06 2.69 12.49
N CYS A 386 -21.23 2.61 11.18
CA CYS A 386 -20.34 3.15 10.14
C CYS A 386 -21.08 4.28 9.40
N ASP A 387 -21.32 5.40 10.06
CA ASP A 387 -22.26 6.45 9.65
C ASP A 387 -21.64 7.62 8.82
N LEU A 388 -20.42 7.41 8.28
CA LEU A 388 -19.74 8.40 7.43
C LEU A 388 -20.16 8.28 5.96
N ASN A 389 -19.72 9.24 5.14
CA ASN A 389 -19.88 9.17 3.69
C ASN A 389 -18.78 8.32 3.05
N TYR A 390 -19.07 7.08 2.75
CA TYR A 390 -18.12 6.12 2.15
C TYR A 390 -18.22 6.04 0.62
N THR A 391 -18.80 6.99 -0.04
CA THR A 391 -18.95 7.03 -1.52
C THR A 391 -19.59 5.75 -2.06
N PRO A 392 -20.84 5.40 -1.71
CA PRO A 392 -21.42 4.10 -2.03
C PRO A 392 -21.66 3.93 -3.54
N ASN A 393 -21.16 2.84 -4.08
CA ASN A 393 -21.46 2.24 -5.39
C ASN A 393 -21.25 3.12 -6.64
N THR A 394 -21.08 4.43 -6.52
CA THR A 394 -20.93 5.35 -7.67
C THR A 394 -19.82 6.36 -7.42
N ALA A 395 -18.92 6.52 -8.39
CA ALA A 395 -17.88 7.54 -8.33
C ALA A 395 -18.45 8.97 -8.27
N VAL A 396 -17.78 9.84 -7.52
CA VAL A 396 -18.20 11.22 -7.30
C VAL A 396 -17.14 12.19 -7.84
N LYS A 397 -17.58 13.21 -8.55
CA LYS A 397 -16.75 14.35 -8.97
C LYS A 397 -16.72 15.39 -7.85
N ARG A 398 -15.52 15.59 -7.28
CA ARG A 398 -15.28 16.59 -6.24
C ARG A 398 -13.79 16.95 -6.23
N PRO A 399 -13.42 18.25 -6.22
CA PRO A 399 -12.05 18.67 -6.03
C PRO A 399 -11.50 18.15 -4.68
N VAL A 400 -10.32 17.55 -4.69
CA VAL A 400 -9.59 17.09 -3.51
C VAL A 400 -8.23 17.75 -3.51
N ARG A 401 -7.93 18.51 -2.47
CA ARG A 401 -6.64 19.18 -2.29
C ARG A 401 -5.74 18.41 -1.35
N VAL A 402 -6.31 17.82 -0.30
CA VAL A 402 -5.61 17.05 0.72
C VAL A 402 -6.31 15.70 0.90
N ALA A 403 -5.54 14.63 0.84
CA ALA A 403 -6.01 13.27 1.06
C ALA A 403 -5.19 12.58 2.15
N LEU A 404 -5.86 11.75 2.96
CA LEU A 404 -5.24 10.79 3.86
C LEU A 404 -5.37 9.37 3.31
N SER A 405 -4.34 8.56 3.51
CA SER A 405 -4.36 7.11 3.27
C SER A 405 -4.07 6.37 4.56
N ASN A 406 -5.00 5.55 5.02
CA ASN A 406 -4.93 4.80 6.26
C ASN A 406 -4.55 3.34 6.02
N SER A 407 -3.62 2.82 6.81
CA SER A 407 -3.29 1.39 6.83
C SER A 407 -3.11 0.92 8.28
N PHE A 408 -3.93 -0.06 8.70
CA PHE A 408 -3.93 -0.61 10.06
C PHE A 408 -3.69 -2.11 9.99
N GLY A 409 -2.60 -2.59 10.59
CA GLY A 409 -2.12 -3.97 10.45
C GLY A 409 -2.26 -4.80 11.71
N PHE A 410 -2.34 -6.12 11.53
CA PHE A 410 -2.16 -7.08 12.62
C PHE A 410 -0.89 -6.76 13.40
N GLY A 411 -0.91 -7.01 14.72
CA GLY A 411 0.13 -6.53 15.64
C GLY A 411 -0.13 -5.10 16.15
N GLY A 412 -1.22 -4.46 15.70
CA GLY A 412 -1.58 -3.08 16.06
C GLY A 412 -0.69 -2.03 15.40
N HIS A 413 -0.17 -2.32 14.22
CA HIS A 413 0.65 -1.39 13.44
C HIS A 413 -0.24 -0.43 12.65
N ASN A 414 -0.17 0.86 12.96
CA ASN A 414 -0.97 1.89 12.30
C ASN A 414 -0.08 2.92 11.60
N VAL A 415 -0.45 3.27 10.37
CA VAL A 415 0.15 4.36 9.63
C VAL A 415 -0.92 5.14 8.85
N THR A 416 -0.80 6.44 8.86
CA THR A 416 -1.57 7.37 8.01
C THR A 416 -0.59 8.23 7.24
N LEU A 417 -0.78 8.32 5.92
CA LEU A 417 -0.02 9.18 5.02
C LEU A 417 -0.89 10.36 4.59
N ALA A 418 -0.36 11.57 4.64
CA ALA A 418 -1.00 12.79 4.17
C ALA A 418 -0.33 13.30 2.90
N VAL A 419 -1.11 13.47 1.82
CA VAL A 419 -0.65 13.98 0.52
C VAL A 419 -1.53 15.12 0.04
N GLY A 420 -0.96 16.05 -0.73
CA GLY A 420 -1.71 17.19 -1.23
C GLY A 420 -1.33 17.61 -2.63
N ALA A 421 -2.20 18.42 -3.23
CA ALA A 421 -1.95 19.02 -4.53
C ALA A 421 -0.71 19.91 -4.48
N TYR A 422 0.25 19.67 -5.37
CA TYR A 422 1.46 20.48 -5.44
C TYR A 422 1.16 21.91 -5.87
N GLN A 423 1.60 22.89 -5.10
CA GLN A 423 1.50 24.32 -5.42
C GLN A 423 2.90 24.89 -5.73
N ARG A 424 3.08 25.40 -6.93
CA ARG A 424 4.37 25.87 -7.46
C ARG A 424 4.94 27.07 -6.70
N ASN A 425 4.07 27.91 -6.14
CA ASN A 425 4.43 29.07 -5.32
C ASN A 425 4.03 28.72 -3.88
N GLY A 426 5.02 28.51 -3.04
CA GLY A 426 4.81 28.17 -1.63
C GLY A 426 3.95 29.20 -0.90
N GLY A 427 2.67 29.13 -1.11
CA GLY A 427 1.66 29.76 -0.30
C GLY A 427 1.19 28.74 0.72
N ARG A 428 1.84 28.67 1.87
CA ARG A 428 1.23 28.31 3.14
C ARG A 428 0.73 29.56 3.79
#